data_802adcb810ce262d186309832e273278
#
_entry.id   802adcb810ce262d186309832e273278
#
_cell.length_a   1.000
_cell.length_b   1.000
_cell.length_c   1.000
_cell.angle_alpha   90.00
_cell.angle_beta   90.00
_cell.angle_gamma   90.00
#
_symmetry.space_group_name_H-M   'P 1'
#
loop_
_entity.id
_entity.type
_entity.pdbx_description
1 polymer ?
#
loop_
_entity_poly.entity_id
_entity_poly.type
_entity_poly.pdbx_seq_one_letter_code
_entity_poly.pdbx_strand_id
1 'polypeptide(L)'
;MKPVLMIHEMQEEFLKLPLQDYILTFDDGLYSQYYFFDAIKKIKTKKIFFISTDIVAKESVKQSDSFPDCKRAHYKALHTSNLEDYLKWSQIREIDKDKDCYIGGHSHSHYRLTENFSRLNNDTKRMKETFIEKLDYSPNKFCYPYNQDSKLYERILYVHGFNDQYGDGRIDIYDL
;
A
#
# COMPACT_ATOMS: atom_id res chain seq x y z
N MET A 1 -4.21 -20.51 9.85
CA MET A 1 -3.98 -19.37 8.93
C MET A 1 -2.96 -18.47 9.61
N LYS A 2 -1.94 -17.95 8.90
CA LYS A 2 -0.99 -17.02 9.50
C LYS A 2 -1.68 -15.70 9.84
N PRO A 3 -1.36 -15.03 10.96
CA PRO A 3 -1.83 -13.69 11.23
C PRO A 3 -1.29 -12.70 10.20
N VAL A 4 -1.94 -11.54 10.07
CA VAL A 4 -1.57 -10.52 9.11
C VAL A 4 -0.86 -9.39 9.86
N LEU A 5 0.35 -9.06 9.41
CA LEU A 5 1.17 -7.99 9.97
C LEU A 5 1.09 -6.75 9.08
N MET A 6 0.82 -5.61 9.68
CA MET A 6 0.76 -4.30 9.03
C MET A 6 2.08 -3.56 9.20
N ILE A 7 2.64 -3.10 8.10
CA ILE A 7 3.90 -2.37 8.03
C ILE A 7 3.68 -1.13 7.14
N HIS A 8 3.99 0.05 7.63
CA HIS A 8 4.00 1.26 6.80
C HIS A 8 5.42 1.50 6.27
N GLU A 9 6.27 2.13 7.06
CA GLU A 9 7.69 2.25 6.72
C GLU A 9 8.47 0.98 7.09
N MET A 10 9.45 0.62 6.27
CA MET A 10 10.37 -0.47 6.57
C MET A 10 11.64 0.06 7.19
N GLN A 11 12.13 -0.63 8.22
CA GLN A 11 13.35 -0.30 8.95
C GLN A 11 14.24 -1.56 9.05
N GLU A 12 15.54 -1.37 9.20
CA GLU A 12 16.51 -2.49 9.23
C GLU A 12 16.28 -3.42 10.43
N GLU A 13 15.89 -2.87 11.58
CA GLU A 13 15.59 -3.63 12.79
C GLU A 13 14.42 -4.59 12.62
N PHE A 14 13.44 -4.25 11.80
CA PHE A 14 12.29 -5.13 11.55
C PHE A 14 12.69 -6.43 10.83
N LEU A 15 13.78 -6.42 10.07
CA LEU A 15 14.30 -7.63 9.42
C LEU A 15 14.79 -8.69 10.40
N LYS A 16 14.96 -8.34 11.67
CA LYS A 16 15.38 -9.27 12.75
C LYS A 16 14.18 -9.96 13.42
N LEU A 17 12.96 -9.48 13.15
CA LEU A 17 11.72 -10.05 13.68
C LEU A 17 11.35 -11.35 12.92
N PRO A 18 10.53 -12.22 13.50
CA PRO A 18 10.09 -13.49 12.87
C PRO A 18 9.02 -13.25 11.79
N LEU A 19 9.33 -12.40 10.81
CA LEU A 19 8.39 -11.95 9.78
C LEU A 19 7.82 -13.09 8.93
N GLN A 20 8.53 -14.22 8.80
CA GLN A 20 8.05 -15.41 8.08
C GLN A 20 6.82 -16.06 8.73
N ASP A 21 6.50 -15.75 9.96
CA ASP A 21 5.35 -16.32 10.68
C ASP A 21 4.03 -15.61 10.36
N TYR A 22 4.10 -14.49 9.64
CA TYR A 22 2.99 -13.62 9.28
C TYR A 22 2.77 -13.59 7.75
N ILE A 23 1.57 -13.18 7.32
CA ILE A 23 1.35 -12.57 6.02
C ILE A 23 1.73 -11.09 6.18
N LEU A 24 2.62 -10.60 5.35
CA LEU A 24 3.09 -9.21 5.45
C LEU A 24 2.24 -8.30 4.57
N THR A 25 1.76 -7.20 5.12
CA THR A 25 1.09 -6.13 4.36
C THR A 25 1.88 -4.85 4.52
N PHE A 26 2.17 -4.21 3.39
CA PHE A 26 2.91 -2.96 3.31
C PHE A 26 1.96 -1.89 2.82
N ASP A 27 1.60 -0.93 3.68
CA ASP A 27 0.63 0.09 3.38
C ASP A 27 1.30 1.36 2.81
N ASP A 28 0.54 2.24 2.15
CA ASP A 28 0.89 3.55 1.64
C ASP A 28 1.85 3.58 0.44
N GLY A 29 2.62 2.54 0.18
CA GLY A 29 3.61 2.53 -0.91
C GLY A 29 4.84 3.41 -0.61
N LEU A 30 5.37 3.36 0.62
CA LEU A 30 6.56 4.11 1.00
C LEU A 30 7.83 3.55 0.36
N TYR A 31 8.78 4.44 0.03
CA TYR A 31 10.03 4.07 -0.63
C TYR A 31 10.90 3.13 0.20
N SER A 32 10.87 3.22 1.54
CA SER A 32 11.59 2.29 2.41
C SER A 32 11.25 0.81 2.14
N GLN A 33 10.01 0.52 1.73
CA GLN A 33 9.57 -0.83 1.35
C GLN A 33 10.36 -1.37 0.14
N TYR A 34 10.69 -0.52 -0.83
CA TYR A 34 11.52 -0.91 -1.97
C TYR A 34 13.01 -0.86 -1.66
N TYR A 35 13.48 0.11 -0.88
CA TYR A 35 14.88 0.16 -0.46
C TYR A 35 15.32 -1.15 0.21
N PHE A 36 14.47 -1.73 1.06
CA PHE A 36 14.71 -3.01 1.70
C PHE A 36 14.17 -4.22 0.90
N PHE A 37 13.72 -4.04 -0.34
CA PHE A 37 13.02 -5.09 -1.08
C PHE A 37 13.88 -6.34 -1.30
N ASP A 38 15.18 -6.20 -1.53
CA ASP A 38 16.10 -7.34 -1.67
C ASP A 38 16.18 -8.25 -0.41
N ALA A 39 15.93 -7.70 0.75
CA ALA A 39 15.79 -8.47 2.00
C ALA A 39 14.36 -9.01 2.16
N ILE A 40 13.34 -8.17 1.92
CA ILE A 40 11.93 -8.53 2.03
C ILE A 40 11.57 -9.72 1.14
N LYS A 41 12.01 -9.76 -0.12
CA LYS A 41 11.69 -10.85 -1.05
C LYS A 41 12.25 -12.22 -0.62
N LYS A 42 13.28 -12.25 0.22
CA LYS A 42 13.86 -13.50 0.77
C LYS A 42 13.02 -14.11 1.91
N ILE A 43 12.13 -13.33 2.52
CA ILE A 43 11.25 -13.80 3.58
C ILE A 43 10.22 -14.76 2.96
N LYS A 44 10.17 -16.01 3.43
CA LYS A 44 9.31 -17.06 2.87
C LYS A 44 7.87 -16.93 3.37
N THR A 45 7.17 -15.91 2.91
CA THR A 45 5.75 -15.68 3.20
C THR A 45 5.11 -14.82 2.11
N LYS A 46 3.78 -14.78 2.09
CA LYS A 46 2.98 -13.89 1.23
C LYS A 46 3.18 -12.43 1.67
N LYS A 47 3.38 -11.55 0.69
CA LYS A 47 3.57 -10.11 0.87
C LYS A 47 2.57 -9.36 0.00
N ILE A 48 1.92 -8.34 0.54
CA ILE A 48 0.96 -7.53 -0.19
C ILE A 48 1.34 -6.06 -0.02
N PHE A 49 1.53 -5.36 -1.14
CA PHE A 49 1.86 -3.94 -1.16
C PHE A 49 0.63 -3.15 -1.57
N PHE A 50 0.07 -2.39 -0.65
CA PHE A 50 -1.11 -1.57 -0.84
C PHE A 50 -0.74 -0.16 -1.27
N ILE A 51 -1.13 0.21 -2.48
CA ILE A 51 -0.69 1.43 -3.16
C ILE A 51 -1.83 2.43 -3.25
N SER A 52 -1.60 3.66 -2.77
CA SER A 52 -2.45 4.81 -3.05
C SER A 52 -2.00 5.46 -4.35
N THR A 53 -2.83 5.35 -5.39
CA THR A 53 -2.37 5.57 -6.77
C THR A 53 -2.11 7.02 -7.15
N ASP A 54 -2.59 8.01 -6.36
CA ASP A 54 -2.32 9.44 -6.56
C ASP A 54 -1.02 9.92 -5.90
N ILE A 55 -0.47 9.14 -4.97
CA ILE A 55 0.75 9.48 -4.24
C ILE A 55 1.95 8.61 -4.62
N VAL A 56 1.98 8.14 -5.86
CA VAL A 56 3.14 7.45 -6.45
C VAL A 56 4.12 8.48 -7.03
N ALA A 57 5.41 8.36 -6.69
CA ALA A 57 6.44 9.28 -7.15
C ALA A 57 6.66 9.19 -8.66
N LYS A 58 6.92 10.34 -9.30
CA LYS A 58 7.34 10.38 -10.70
C LYS A 58 8.72 9.73 -10.88
N GLU A 59 8.98 9.15 -12.04
CA GLU A 59 10.26 8.49 -12.33
C GLU A 59 11.48 9.42 -12.18
N SER A 60 11.30 10.72 -12.42
CA SER A 60 12.36 11.76 -12.29
C SER A 60 12.65 12.19 -10.84
N VAL A 61 11.81 11.83 -9.88
CA VAL A 61 12.00 12.24 -8.47
C VAL A 61 13.22 11.51 -7.91
N LYS A 62 14.15 12.26 -7.30
CA LYS A 62 15.22 11.68 -6.49
C LYS A 62 14.62 11.25 -5.15
N GLN A 63 14.68 9.97 -4.85
CA GLN A 63 14.17 9.44 -3.59
C GLN A 63 15.11 9.74 -2.43
N SER A 64 14.53 9.92 -1.24
CA SER A 64 15.24 10.24 -0.02
C SER A 64 15.95 9.01 0.56
N ASP A 65 17.14 9.21 1.12
CA ASP A 65 17.84 8.18 1.89
C ASP A 65 17.43 8.20 3.38
N SER A 66 16.61 9.16 3.78
CA SER A 66 15.96 9.18 5.09
C SER A 66 14.58 8.55 4.97
N PHE A 67 14.29 7.55 5.80
CA PHE A 67 13.01 6.84 5.78
C PHE A 67 12.11 7.39 6.89
N PRO A 68 11.33 8.46 6.62
CA PRO A 68 10.43 9.01 7.61
C PRO A 68 9.32 8.01 7.93
N ASP A 69 8.73 8.15 9.11
CA ASP A 69 7.47 7.47 9.42
C ASP A 69 6.35 7.90 8.45
N CYS A 70 5.30 7.10 8.33
CA CYS A 70 4.21 7.34 7.40
C CYS A 70 3.54 8.70 7.60
N LYS A 71 3.43 9.21 8.85
CA LYS A 71 2.81 10.51 9.14
C LYS A 71 3.61 11.67 8.55
N ARG A 72 4.94 11.63 8.65
CA ARG A 72 5.83 12.65 8.06
C ARG A 72 5.83 12.59 6.53
N ALA A 73 5.85 11.37 5.96
CA ALA A 73 5.75 11.17 4.52
C ALA A 73 4.44 11.75 3.98
N HIS A 74 3.30 11.45 4.61
CA HIS A 74 2.00 12.01 4.24
C HIS A 74 1.95 13.53 4.40
N TYR A 75 2.50 14.07 5.48
CA TYR A 75 2.56 15.52 5.67
C TYR A 75 3.30 16.21 4.51
N LYS A 76 4.46 15.71 4.11
CA LYS A 76 5.21 16.23 2.95
C LYS A 76 4.37 16.12 1.66
N ALA A 77 3.81 14.94 1.38
CA ALA A 77 3.03 14.72 0.17
C ALA A 77 1.83 15.67 0.06
N LEU A 78 1.06 15.83 1.14
CA LEU A 78 -0.16 16.64 1.14
C LEU A 78 0.10 18.17 1.15
N HIS A 79 1.16 18.61 1.83
CA HIS A 79 1.40 20.05 2.02
C HIS A 79 2.44 20.63 1.07
N THR A 80 3.33 19.81 0.50
CA THR A 80 4.41 20.31 -0.37
C THR A 80 4.44 19.61 -1.73
N SER A 81 3.53 18.66 -1.98
CA SER A 81 3.54 17.79 -3.17
C SER A 81 4.89 17.06 -3.37
N ASN A 82 5.66 16.88 -2.30
CA ASN A 82 6.92 16.15 -2.33
C ASN A 82 6.67 14.66 -2.11
N LEU A 83 6.94 13.86 -3.13
CA LEU A 83 6.74 12.41 -3.16
C LEU A 83 8.05 11.62 -3.10
N GLU A 84 9.15 12.20 -2.63
CA GLU A 84 10.46 11.55 -2.55
C GLU A 84 10.48 10.31 -1.65
N ASP A 85 9.55 10.24 -0.71
CA ASP A 85 9.42 9.14 0.25
C ASP A 85 8.50 7.99 -0.26
N TYR A 86 7.98 8.08 -1.49
CA TYR A 86 7.04 7.12 -2.07
C TYR A 86 7.64 6.31 -3.22
N LEU A 87 7.05 5.14 -3.48
CA LEU A 87 7.40 4.27 -4.59
C LEU A 87 7.16 4.95 -5.94
N LYS A 88 7.93 4.53 -6.95
CA LYS A 88 7.70 4.81 -8.37
C LYS A 88 6.97 3.64 -9.02
N TRP A 89 6.30 3.88 -10.14
CA TRP A 89 5.64 2.81 -10.89
C TRP A 89 6.62 1.75 -11.41
N SER A 90 7.85 2.14 -11.78
CA SER A 90 8.91 1.19 -12.14
C SER A 90 9.24 0.21 -11.01
N GLN A 91 9.29 0.71 -9.77
CA GLN A 91 9.55 -0.10 -8.57
C GLN A 91 8.37 -1.00 -8.22
N ILE A 92 7.14 -0.48 -8.33
CA ILE A 92 5.91 -1.26 -8.12
C ILE A 92 5.85 -2.42 -9.11
N ARG A 93 6.17 -2.18 -10.39
CA ARG A 93 6.26 -3.24 -11.41
C ARG A 93 7.35 -4.27 -11.12
N GLU A 94 8.45 -3.87 -10.49
CA GLU A 94 9.50 -4.81 -10.08
C GLU A 94 9.04 -5.69 -8.92
N ILE A 95 8.38 -5.10 -7.91
CA ILE A 95 7.77 -5.84 -6.80
C ILE A 95 6.74 -6.85 -7.31
N ASP A 96 5.89 -6.46 -8.26
CA ASP A 96 4.81 -7.29 -8.82
C ASP A 96 5.32 -8.52 -9.59
N LYS A 97 6.57 -8.53 -10.03
CA LYS A 97 7.20 -9.68 -10.70
C LYS A 97 7.62 -10.79 -9.73
N ASP A 98 7.74 -10.50 -8.44
CA ASP A 98 8.11 -11.53 -7.45
C ASP A 98 6.89 -12.41 -7.14
N LYS A 99 7.10 -13.74 -7.20
CA LYS A 99 6.01 -14.74 -7.07
C LYS A 99 5.24 -14.72 -5.76
N ASP A 100 5.88 -14.24 -4.67
CA ASP A 100 5.29 -14.19 -3.33
C ASP A 100 4.81 -12.78 -2.97
N CYS A 101 4.91 -11.82 -3.91
CA CYS A 101 4.47 -10.45 -3.77
C CYS A 101 3.20 -10.19 -4.59
N TYR A 102 2.33 -9.37 -4.04
CA TYR A 102 1.05 -9.00 -4.66
C TYR A 102 0.87 -7.49 -4.51
N ILE A 103 0.31 -6.86 -5.51
CA ILE A 103 -0.13 -5.46 -5.42
C ILE A 103 -1.60 -5.42 -5.02
N GLY A 104 -1.96 -4.44 -4.21
CA GLY A 104 -3.32 -4.12 -3.80
C GLY A 104 -3.58 -2.62 -3.84
N GLY A 105 -4.86 -2.24 -3.81
CA GLY A 105 -5.27 -0.84 -3.75
C GLY A 105 -5.32 -0.32 -2.31
N HIS A 106 -5.01 0.97 -2.14
CA HIS A 106 -5.13 1.71 -0.88
C HIS A 106 -5.85 3.06 -1.10
N SER A 107 -6.94 3.04 -1.85
CA SER A 107 -7.62 4.18 -2.46
C SER A 107 -6.77 4.90 -3.54
N HIS A 108 -7.39 5.83 -4.27
CA HIS A 108 -6.65 6.73 -5.15
C HIS A 108 -5.97 7.83 -4.32
N SER A 109 -6.75 8.52 -3.50
CA SER A 109 -6.36 9.79 -2.88
C SER A 109 -5.96 9.70 -1.41
N HIS A 110 -5.99 8.51 -0.80
CA HIS A 110 -5.71 8.29 0.62
C HIS A 110 -6.49 9.22 1.58
N TYR A 111 -7.75 9.50 1.24
CA TYR A 111 -8.60 10.32 2.11
C TYR A 111 -9.22 9.50 3.25
N ARG A 112 -9.57 10.21 4.32
CA ARG A 112 -10.40 9.63 5.38
C ARG A 112 -11.74 9.18 4.82
N LEU A 113 -12.27 8.12 5.41
CA LEU A 113 -13.58 7.58 5.04
C LEU A 113 -14.65 8.69 5.03
N THR A 114 -15.54 8.60 4.08
CA THR A 114 -16.72 9.44 3.93
C THR A 114 -17.93 8.56 3.57
N GLU A 115 -19.11 8.97 3.95
CA GLU A 115 -20.39 8.34 3.53
C GLU A 115 -20.88 8.85 2.17
N ASN A 116 -20.10 9.65 1.45
CA ASN A 116 -20.46 10.15 0.13
C ASN A 116 -20.20 9.10 -0.94
N PHE A 117 -21.26 8.47 -1.43
CA PHE A 117 -21.22 7.45 -2.48
C PHE A 117 -20.41 7.90 -3.71
N SER A 118 -20.74 9.08 -4.25
CA SER A 118 -20.09 9.57 -5.49
C SER A 118 -18.60 9.75 -5.32
N ARG A 119 -18.16 10.24 -4.15
CA ARG A 119 -16.75 10.43 -3.84
C ARG A 119 -16.03 9.09 -3.74
N LEU A 120 -16.56 8.14 -2.97
CA LEU A 120 -15.97 6.80 -2.83
C LEU A 120 -15.93 6.06 -4.16
N ASN A 121 -17.03 6.08 -4.92
CA ASN A 121 -17.11 5.42 -6.21
C ASN A 121 -16.13 6.01 -7.23
N ASN A 122 -16.02 7.33 -7.31
CA ASN A 122 -15.11 8.00 -8.23
C ASN A 122 -13.64 7.75 -7.85
N ASP A 123 -13.29 7.75 -6.57
CA ASP A 123 -11.95 7.45 -6.07
C ASP A 123 -11.56 6.01 -6.41
N THR A 124 -12.46 5.06 -6.12
CA THR A 124 -12.24 3.64 -6.45
C THR A 124 -12.09 3.39 -7.95
N LYS A 125 -12.91 4.05 -8.77
CA LYS A 125 -12.84 3.98 -10.23
C LYS A 125 -11.50 4.49 -10.73
N ARG A 126 -11.06 5.67 -10.27
CA ARG A 126 -9.76 6.26 -10.64
C ARG A 126 -8.59 5.36 -10.25
N MET A 127 -8.61 4.83 -9.03
CA MET A 127 -7.61 3.88 -8.57
C MET A 127 -7.52 2.68 -9.52
N LYS A 128 -8.66 2.06 -9.85
CA LYS A 128 -8.73 0.91 -10.76
C LYS A 128 -8.19 1.24 -12.16
N GLU A 129 -8.62 2.37 -12.73
CA GLU A 129 -8.17 2.83 -14.06
C GLU A 129 -6.66 3.08 -14.08
N THR A 130 -6.11 3.67 -13.00
CA THR A 130 -4.66 3.89 -12.85
C THR A 130 -3.89 2.57 -12.80
N PHE A 131 -4.37 1.56 -12.06
CA PHE A 131 -3.73 0.24 -12.07
C PHE A 131 -3.74 -0.40 -13.45
N ILE A 132 -4.88 -0.36 -14.16
CA ILE A 132 -4.96 -0.91 -15.52
C ILE A 132 -3.97 -0.19 -16.44
N GLU A 133 -3.87 1.14 -16.37
CA GLU A 133 -2.92 1.93 -17.17
C GLU A 133 -1.45 1.58 -16.85
N LYS A 134 -1.12 1.36 -15.58
CA LYS A 134 0.28 1.23 -15.12
C LYS A 134 0.77 -0.21 -15.02
N LEU A 135 -0.11 -1.18 -14.79
CA LEU A 135 0.23 -2.59 -14.57
C LEU A 135 -0.41 -3.54 -15.59
N ASP A 136 -1.26 -3.03 -16.51
CA ASP A 136 -2.05 -3.82 -17.48
C ASP A 136 -3.13 -4.72 -16.82
N TYR A 137 -3.38 -4.58 -15.51
CA TYR A 137 -4.44 -5.28 -14.79
C TYR A 137 -4.95 -4.47 -13.60
N SER A 138 -6.08 -4.88 -13.02
CA SER A 138 -6.59 -4.34 -11.75
C SER A 138 -6.38 -5.35 -10.64
N PRO A 139 -5.69 -5.01 -9.54
CA PRO A 139 -5.62 -5.85 -8.36
C PRO A 139 -7.01 -6.16 -7.79
N ASN A 140 -7.17 -7.32 -7.15
CA ASN A 140 -8.40 -7.68 -6.43
C ASN A 140 -8.31 -7.48 -4.92
N LYS A 141 -7.16 -7.03 -4.41
CA LYS A 141 -6.89 -6.77 -3.00
C LYS A 141 -7.03 -5.30 -2.70
N PHE A 142 -7.57 -4.98 -1.54
CA PHE A 142 -7.72 -3.61 -1.07
C PHE A 142 -7.45 -3.52 0.43
N CYS A 143 -6.77 -2.47 0.86
CA CYS A 143 -6.64 -2.09 2.26
C CYS A 143 -7.31 -0.73 2.49
N TYR A 144 -8.11 -0.66 3.54
CA TYR A 144 -8.79 0.59 3.92
C TYR A 144 -7.80 1.60 4.50
N PRO A 145 -7.69 2.82 3.94
CA PRO A 145 -6.93 3.89 4.56
C PRO A 145 -7.40 4.14 6.00
N TYR A 146 -6.46 4.32 6.91
CA TYR A 146 -6.72 4.52 8.34
C TYR A 146 -7.48 3.35 9.01
N ASN A 147 -7.52 2.17 8.40
CA ASN A 147 -8.35 1.02 8.81
C ASN A 147 -9.85 1.37 8.95
N GLN A 148 -10.31 2.39 8.23
CA GLN A 148 -11.69 2.86 8.26
C GLN A 148 -12.50 2.21 7.14
N ASP A 149 -13.35 1.26 7.49
CA ASP A 149 -14.28 0.60 6.60
C ASP A 149 -15.72 1.09 6.81
N SER A 150 -16.58 0.84 5.84
CA SER A 150 -18.03 0.94 5.96
C SER A 150 -18.70 -0.03 4.99
N LYS A 151 -19.94 -0.41 5.30
CA LYS A 151 -20.72 -1.28 4.40
C LYS A 151 -20.93 -0.66 3.02
N LEU A 152 -21.00 0.66 2.94
CA LEU A 152 -21.09 1.38 1.67
C LEU A 152 -19.78 1.22 0.87
N TYR A 153 -18.64 1.45 1.50
CA TYR A 153 -17.35 1.36 0.83
C TYR A 153 -17.03 -0.08 0.42
N GLU A 154 -17.30 -1.05 1.31
CA GLU A 154 -17.16 -2.48 1.02
C GLU A 154 -17.90 -2.89 -0.26
N ARG A 155 -19.17 -2.47 -0.41
CA ARG A 155 -19.98 -2.76 -1.61
C ARG A 155 -19.44 -2.10 -2.86
N ILE A 156 -18.97 -0.85 -2.78
CA ILE A 156 -18.38 -0.14 -3.90
C ILE A 156 -17.12 -0.89 -4.37
N LEU A 157 -16.23 -1.24 -3.44
CA LEU A 157 -15.02 -1.99 -3.72
C LEU A 157 -15.33 -3.33 -4.39
N TYR A 158 -16.31 -4.07 -3.86
CA TYR A 158 -16.75 -5.34 -4.43
C TYR A 158 -17.22 -5.20 -5.88
N VAL A 159 -18.06 -4.19 -6.18
CA VAL A 159 -18.55 -3.91 -7.54
C VAL A 159 -17.39 -3.58 -8.50
N HIS A 160 -16.34 -2.93 -8.01
CA HIS A 160 -15.15 -2.62 -8.80
C HIS A 160 -14.16 -3.80 -8.91
N GLY A 161 -14.40 -4.92 -8.20
CA GLY A 161 -13.59 -6.15 -8.27
C GLY A 161 -12.55 -6.29 -7.17
N PHE A 162 -12.57 -5.42 -6.15
CA PHE A 162 -11.71 -5.55 -4.95
C PHE A 162 -12.39 -6.43 -3.91
N ASN A 163 -12.21 -7.75 -4.03
CA ASN A 163 -12.95 -8.75 -3.24
C ASN A 163 -12.20 -9.24 -2.01
N ASP A 164 -10.88 -9.01 -1.93
CA ASP A 164 -10.00 -9.40 -0.82
C ASP A 164 -9.60 -8.13 -0.04
N GLN A 165 -10.33 -7.86 1.05
CA GLN A 165 -10.30 -6.57 1.73
C GLN A 165 -9.64 -6.68 3.11
N TYR A 166 -8.80 -5.71 3.45
CA TYR A 166 -7.99 -5.64 4.66
C TYR A 166 -8.29 -4.34 5.42
N GLY A 167 -8.45 -4.46 6.74
CA GLY A 167 -8.76 -3.35 7.63
C GLY A 167 -8.29 -3.65 9.05
N ASP A 168 -9.13 -3.36 10.04
CA ASP A 168 -8.90 -3.72 11.45
C ASP A 168 -8.67 -5.22 11.64
N GLY A 169 -7.93 -5.57 12.69
CA GLY A 169 -7.57 -6.97 13.00
C GLY A 169 -6.21 -7.40 12.44
N ARG A 170 -5.48 -6.52 11.75
CA ARG A 170 -4.06 -6.69 11.47
C ARG A 170 -3.22 -6.28 12.68
N ILE A 171 -2.10 -6.96 12.90
CA ILE A 171 -1.14 -6.64 13.96
C ILE A 171 -0.22 -5.54 13.44
N ASP A 172 -0.02 -4.47 14.21
CA ASP A 172 0.98 -3.46 13.86
C ASP A 172 2.39 -4.00 14.16
N ILE A 173 3.35 -3.73 13.27
CA ILE A 173 4.73 -4.20 13.45
C ILE A 173 5.37 -3.63 14.73
N TYR A 174 4.91 -2.48 15.19
CA TYR A 174 5.36 -1.87 16.44
C TYR A 174 4.82 -2.54 17.71
N ASP A 175 3.88 -3.49 17.56
CA ASP A 175 3.33 -4.29 18.67
C ASP A 175 4.10 -5.62 18.86
N LEU A 176 5.15 -5.89 18.06
CA LEU A 176 6.01 -7.06 18.16
C LEU A 176 7.27 -6.77 19.00
#